data_6340907580532e191c02828c2f72b403
#
_entry.id   6340907580532e191c02828c2f72b403
#
_cell.length_a   1.000
_cell.length_b   1.000
_cell.length_c   1.000
_cell.angle_alpha   90.00
_cell.angle_beta   90.00
_cell.angle_gamma   90.00
#
_symmetry.space_group_name_H-M   'P 1'
#
loop_
_entity.id
_entity.type
_entity.pdbx_description
1 polymer ?
#
loop_
_entity_poly.entity_id
_entity_poly.type
_entity_poly.pdbx_seq_one_letter_code
_entity_poly.pdbx_strand_id
1 'polypeptide(L)'
;MSATTTTTVTVGTRTFTLDRDKAEDAFRAKMVINGRDTMFFNILPLKYQWAYDLYKTMKNNHWEPEDIPMQKDVDQWRSAEISDVERWIIKMGIGYFSAAEGVVGDNILHVVRELVTAPVLKLVLGRHAHEE
;
A
#
# COMPACT_ATOMS: atom_id res chain seq x y z
N MET A 1 1.37 41.48 -1.41
CA MET A 1 2.23 40.78 -0.46
C MET A 1 1.30 40.11 0.56
N SER A 2 1.15 38.78 0.51
CA SER A 2 0.32 38.05 1.48
C SER A 2 1.10 37.96 2.78
N ALA A 3 0.47 38.35 3.90
CA ALA A 3 1.11 38.26 5.20
C ALA A 3 1.25 36.75 5.54
N THR A 4 2.49 36.29 5.75
CA THR A 4 2.77 34.90 6.16
C THR A 4 2.13 34.67 7.53
N THR A 5 1.17 33.77 7.61
CA THR A 5 0.44 33.45 8.85
C THR A 5 1.27 32.52 9.72
N THR A 6 2.16 33.11 10.54
CA THR A 6 3.01 32.36 11.46
C THR A 6 2.38 32.34 12.86
N THR A 7 2.29 31.20 13.47
CA THR A 7 1.84 31.03 14.86
C THR A 7 2.97 30.42 15.67
N THR A 8 3.30 31.02 16.80
CA THR A 8 4.32 30.50 17.72
C THR A 8 3.65 29.72 18.84
N VAL A 9 4.11 28.51 19.07
CA VAL A 9 3.62 27.62 20.14
C VAL A 9 4.81 27.23 21.02
N THR A 10 4.67 27.41 22.34
CA THR A 10 5.67 27.02 23.32
C THR A 10 5.23 25.76 24.04
N VAL A 11 6.07 24.73 24.04
CA VAL A 11 5.85 23.46 24.75
C VAL A 11 7.03 23.23 25.68
N GLY A 12 6.79 23.37 26.97
CA GLY A 12 7.86 23.36 27.96
C GLY A 12 8.83 24.53 27.76
N THR A 13 10.11 24.25 27.57
CA THR A 13 11.16 25.25 27.31
C THR A 13 11.42 25.48 25.82
N ARG A 14 10.73 24.77 24.93
CA ARG A 14 10.94 24.85 23.46
C ARG A 14 9.84 25.65 22.80
N THR A 15 10.26 26.58 21.94
CA THR A 15 9.37 27.39 21.12
C THR A 15 9.42 26.90 19.67
N PHE A 16 8.25 26.66 19.10
CA PHE A 16 8.07 26.21 17.71
C PHE A 16 7.34 27.28 16.93
N THR A 17 7.80 27.56 15.74
CA THR A 17 7.11 28.44 14.81
C THR A 17 6.36 27.60 13.80
N LEU A 18 5.04 27.75 13.78
CA LEU A 18 4.16 27.10 12.83
C LEU A 18 3.90 28.04 11.63
N ASP A 19 4.34 27.62 10.48
CA ASP A 19 4.12 28.31 9.22
C ASP A 19 2.96 27.60 8.48
N ARG A 20 1.79 28.23 8.50
CA ARG A 20 0.57 27.66 7.91
C ARG A 20 0.66 27.59 6.38
N ASP A 21 1.31 28.56 5.77
CA ASP A 21 1.43 28.61 4.30
C ASP A 21 2.29 27.44 3.81
N LYS A 22 3.39 27.14 4.51
CA LYS A 22 4.21 25.96 4.23
C LYS A 22 3.47 24.65 4.47
N ALA A 23 2.66 24.57 5.52
CA ALA A 23 1.87 23.38 5.82
C ALA A 23 0.81 23.13 4.73
N GLU A 24 0.14 24.20 4.26
CA GLU A 24 -0.84 24.11 3.18
C GLU A 24 -0.17 23.76 1.84
N ASP A 25 0.96 24.36 1.52
CA ASP A 25 1.74 24.03 0.33
C ASP A 25 2.22 22.57 0.34
N ALA A 26 2.71 22.10 1.49
CA ALA A 26 3.08 20.70 1.67
C ALA A 26 1.88 19.75 1.49
N PHE A 27 0.69 20.14 1.96
CA PHE A 27 -0.52 19.35 1.76
C PHE A 27 -0.94 19.33 0.28
N ARG A 28 -0.88 20.44 -0.40
CA ARG A 28 -1.21 20.55 -1.85
C ARG A 28 -0.23 19.75 -2.71
N ALA A 29 1.05 19.74 -2.34
CA ALA A 29 2.09 19.03 -3.08
C ALA A 29 1.96 17.49 -3.02
N LYS A 30 1.25 16.93 -2.03
CA LYS A 30 0.99 15.49 -1.91
C LYS A 30 0.00 15.06 -2.99
N MET A 31 0.42 14.24 -3.95
CA MET A 31 -0.40 13.82 -5.09
C MET A 31 -0.30 12.32 -5.34
N VAL A 32 -1.21 11.79 -6.15
CA VAL A 32 -1.17 10.40 -6.61
C VAL A 32 0.10 10.16 -7.41
N ILE A 33 0.33 11.00 -8.43
CA ILE A 33 1.55 11.04 -9.24
C ILE A 33 1.94 12.50 -9.49
N ASN A 34 3.20 12.73 -9.86
CA ASN A 34 3.73 14.06 -10.18
C ASN A 34 3.63 15.07 -9.02
N GLY A 35 3.53 14.59 -7.80
CA GLY A 35 3.63 15.43 -6.62
C GLY A 35 5.09 15.72 -6.25
N ARG A 36 5.26 16.61 -5.28
CA ARG A 36 6.57 16.90 -4.69
C ARG A 36 6.68 16.18 -3.35
N ASP A 37 7.78 15.50 -3.12
CA ASP A 37 8.08 14.98 -1.79
C ASP A 37 8.33 16.14 -0.82
N THR A 38 7.57 16.18 0.23
CA THR A 38 7.64 17.25 1.24
C THR A 38 8.29 16.78 2.53
N MET A 39 8.73 15.52 2.59
CA MET A 39 9.22 14.83 3.79
C MET A 39 8.21 14.79 4.95
N PHE A 40 6.95 15.15 4.70
CA PHE A 40 5.86 15.02 5.66
C PHE A 40 5.06 13.75 5.40
N PHE A 41 5.11 12.81 6.32
CA PHE A 41 4.49 11.48 6.19
C PHE A 41 3.14 11.37 6.90
N ASN A 42 2.61 12.47 7.44
CA ASN A 42 1.31 12.46 8.11
C ASN A 42 0.18 12.15 7.11
N ILE A 43 -0.69 11.22 7.49
CA ILE A 43 -1.87 10.83 6.71
C ILE A 43 -2.97 11.88 6.86
N LEU A 44 -3.11 12.44 8.05
CA LEU A 44 -4.11 13.46 8.36
C LEU A 44 -3.56 14.89 8.14
N PRO A 45 -4.40 15.82 7.66
CA PRO A 45 -5.76 15.61 7.15
C PRO A 45 -5.76 14.78 5.87
N LEU A 46 -6.81 13.97 5.66
CA LEU A 46 -6.94 13.12 4.47
C LEU A 46 -7.19 13.96 3.22
N LYS A 47 -6.30 13.88 2.25
CA LYS A 47 -6.49 14.47 0.92
C LYS A 47 -7.27 13.53 -0.02
N TYR A 48 -7.08 12.23 0.12
CA TYR A 48 -7.67 11.17 -0.70
C TYR A 48 -8.43 10.20 0.20
N GLN A 49 -9.67 10.54 0.54
CA GLN A 49 -10.53 9.72 1.40
C GLN A 49 -10.73 8.32 0.82
N TRP A 50 -10.96 8.23 -0.51
CA TRP A 50 -11.15 6.97 -1.20
C TRP A 50 -9.97 5.99 -1.01
N ALA A 51 -8.74 6.50 -0.95
CA ALA A 51 -7.56 5.66 -0.74
C ALA A 51 -7.54 5.07 0.69
N TYR A 52 -7.94 5.85 1.67
CA TYR A 52 -8.07 5.34 3.03
C TYR A 52 -9.19 4.32 3.18
N ASP A 53 -10.30 4.53 2.48
CA ASP A 53 -11.42 3.57 2.46
C ASP A 53 -11.01 2.27 1.75
N LEU A 54 -10.28 2.37 0.65
CA LEU A 54 -9.67 1.22 -0.03
C LEU A 54 -8.74 0.43 0.91
N TYR A 55 -7.86 1.12 1.63
CA TYR A 55 -6.98 0.48 2.61
C TYR A 55 -7.77 -0.31 3.67
N LYS A 56 -8.88 0.27 4.17
CA LYS A 56 -9.76 -0.44 5.12
C LYS A 56 -10.40 -1.67 4.50
N THR A 57 -10.86 -1.57 3.26
CA THR A 57 -11.44 -2.71 2.53
C THR A 57 -10.42 -3.83 2.36
N MET A 58 -9.19 -3.51 1.92
CA MET A 58 -8.11 -4.50 1.79
C MET A 58 -7.81 -5.18 3.13
N LYS A 59 -7.75 -4.41 4.22
CA LYS A 59 -7.58 -5.00 5.57
C LYS A 59 -8.70 -5.96 5.96
N ASN A 60 -9.94 -5.60 5.65
CA ASN A 60 -11.10 -6.42 6.02
C ASN A 60 -11.21 -7.69 5.18
N ASN A 61 -10.63 -7.70 3.99
CA ASN A 61 -10.58 -8.84 3.08
C ASN A 61 -9.33 -9.72 3.28
N HIS A 62 -8.50 -9.39 4.25
CA HIS A 62 -7.30 -10.17 4.54
C HIS A 62 -7.64 -11.58 5.01
N TRP A 63 -6.89 -12.54 4.51
CA TRP A 63 -6.91 -13.93 4.92
C TRP A 63 -5.48 -14.49 4.97
N GLU A 64 -5.26 -15.48 5.77
CA GLU A 64 -4.00 -16.20 5.83
C GLU A 64 -4.15 -17.57 5.17
N PRO A 65 -3.09 -18.17 4.59
CA PRO A 65 -3.15 -19.51 4.00
C PRO A 65 -3.69 -20.57 4.96
N GLU A 66 -3.44 -20.40 6.26
CA GLU A 66 -3.91 -21.28 7.32
C GLU A 66 -5.42 -21.24 7.52
N ASP A 67 -6.10 -20.18 7.08
CA ASP A 67 -7.56 -20.05 7.14
C ASP A 67 -8.25 -20.95 6.09
N ILE A 68 -7.51 -21.48 5.11
CA ILE A 68 -8.04 -22.30 4.02
C ILE A 68 -7.84 -23.79 4.33
N PRO A 69 -8.92 -24.57 4.50
CA PRO A 69 -8.83 -26.00 4.81
C PRO A 69 -8.46 -26.82 3.56
N MET A 70 -7.17 -26.93 3.25
CA MET A 70 -6.64 -27.58 2.05
C MET A 70 -6.65 -29.13 2.07
N GLN A 71 -7.16 -29.78 3.12
CA GLN A 71 -7.04 -31.24 3.24
C GLN A 71 -7.73 -31.99 2.08
N LYS A 72 -8.90 -31.53 1.65
CA LYS A 72 -9.61 -32.13 0.51
C LYS A 72 -8.83 -32.00 -0.80
N ASP A 73 -8.19 -30.86 -1.01
CA ASP A 73 -7.37 -30.61 -2.20
C ASP A 73 -6.12 -31.50 -2.21
N VAL A 74 -5.51 -31.73 -1.04
CA VAL A 74 -4.39 -32.65 -0.87
C VAL A 74 -4.82 -34.10 -1.16
N ASP A 75 -5.98 -34.50 -0.67
CA ASP A 75 -6.51 -35.87 -0.90
C ASP A 75 -6.84 -36.05 -2.39
N GLN A 76 -7.48 -35.09 -3.00
CA GLN A 76 -7.77 -35.09 -4.46
C GLN A 76 -6.48 -35.10 -5.28
N TRP A 77 -5.48 -34.29 -4.90
CA TRP A 77 -4.19 -34.26 -5.57
C TRP A 77 -3.48 -35.62 -5.55
N ARG A 78 -3.64 -36.37 -4.50
CA ARG A 78 -3.05 -37.73 -4.33
C ARG A 78 -3.87 -38.85 -4.96
N SER A 79 -5.12 -38.57 -5.31
CA SER A 79 -6.04 -39.54 -5.90
C SER A 79 -5.81 -39.71 -7.40
N ALA A 80 -6.55 -40.59 -8.04
CA ALA A 80 -6.59 -40.76 -9.49
C ALA A 80 -7.61 -39.86 -10.17
N GLU A 81 -8.28 -38.95 -9.43
CA GLU A 81 -9.30 -38.05 -9.97
C GLU A 81 -8.70 -36.96 -10.86
N ILE A 82 -7.44 -36.59 -10.61
CA ILE A 82 -6.71 -35.59 -11.39
C ILE A 82 -5.78 -36.31 -12.36
N SER A 83 -5.93 -36.07 -13.65
CA SER A 83 -5.06 -36.61 -14.69
C SER A 83 -3.65 -36.00 -14.63
N ASP A 84 -2.68 -36.67 -15.23
CA ASP A 84 -1.31 -36.16 -15.33
C ASP A 84 -1.23 -34.83 -16.08
N VAL A 85 -2.09 -34.62 -17.07
CA VAL A 85 -2.17 -33.36 -17.83
C VAL A 85 -2.66 -32.22 -16.94
N GLU A 86 -3.73 -32.45 -16.15
CA GLU A 86 -4.23 -31.47 -15.20
C GLU A 86 -3.19 -31.14 -14.15
N ARG A 87 -2.50 -32.13 -13.59
CA ARG A 87 -1.38 -31.92 -12.66
C ARG A 87 -0.28 -31.08 -13.27
N TRP A 88 0.06 -31.34 -14.52
CA TRP A 88 1.07 -30.56 -15.23
C TRP A 88 0.64 -29.11 -15.41
N ILE A 89 -0.60 -28.85 -15.84
CA ILE A 89 -1.16 -27.51 -16.02
C ILE A 89 -1.15 -26.72 -14.70
N ILE A 90 -1.61 -27.36 -13.60
CA ILE A 90 -1.62 -26.73 -12.27
C ILE A 90 -0.20 -26.37 -11.80
N LYS A 91 0.76 -27.31 -11.94
CA LYS A 91 2.15 -27.05 -11.60
C LYS A 91 2.76 -25.90 -12.40
N MET A 92 2.51 -25.84 -13.70
CA MET A 92 3.01 -24.77 -14.55
C MET A 92 2.38 -23.43 -14.18
N GLY A 93 1.06 -23.41 -13.89
CA GLY A 93 0.34 -22.23 -13.42
C GLY A 93 0.92 -21.68 -12.13
N ILE A 94 1.03 -22.54 -11.11
CA ILE A 94 1.61 -22.13 -9.80
C ILE A 94 3.04 -21.62 -9.96
N GLY A 95 3.87 -22.33 -10.75
CA GLY A 95 5.25 -21.90 -10.98
C GLY A 95 5.36 -20.56 -11.69
N TYR A 96 4.44 -20.25 -12.61
CA TYR A 96 4.37 -18.94 -13.27
C TYR A 96 3.94 -17.84 -12.30
N PHE A 97 2.83 -18.04 -11.57
CA PHE A 97 2.30 -17.04 -10.64
C PHE A 97 3.27 -16.74 -9.50
N SER A 98 3.88 -17.75 -8.91
CA SER A 98 4.87 -17.57 -7.84
C SER A 98 6.04 -16.66 -8.23
N ALA A 99 6.49 -16.74 -9.48
CA ALA A 99 7.54 -15.82 -9.98
C ALA A 99 6.97 -14.43 -10.33
N ALA A 100 5.78 -14.38 -10.92
CA ALA A 100 5.14 -13.13 -11.36
C ALA A 100 4.76 -12.24 -10.17
N GLU A 101 4.17 -12.81 -9.11
CA GLU A 101 3.77 -12.09 -7.90
C GLU A 101 4.96 -11.42 -7.21
N GLY A 102 6.10 -12.10 -7.10
CA GLY A 102 7.32 -11.50 -6.57
C GLY A 102 7.80 -10.28 -7.36
N VAL A 103 7.67 -10.31 -8.70
CA VAL A 103 8.00 -9.15 -9.55
C VAL A 103 6.99 -8.02 -9.36
N VAL A 104 5.71 -8.33 -9.21
CA VAL A 104 4.65 -7.32 -8.97
C VAL A 104 4.86 -6.64 -7.63
N GLY A 105 5.06 -7.40 -6.56
CA GLY A 105 5.30 -6.87 -5.22
C GLY A 105 6.54 -5.95 -5.18
N ASP A 106 7.65 -6.38 -5.78
CA ASP A 106 8.88 -5.59 -5.88
C ASP A 106 8.65 -4.29 -6.67
N ASN A 107 7.96 -4.36 -7.82
CA ASN A 107 7.65 -3.19 -8.62
C ASN A 107 6.75 -2.17 -7.87
N ILE A 108 5.76 -2.65 -7.10
CA ILE A 108 4.92 -1.78 -6.27
C ILE A 108 5.77 -1.02 -5.25
N LEU A 109 6.70 -1.68 -4.59
CA LEU A 109 7.52 -1.09 -3.52
C LEU A 109 8.63 -0.18 -4.05
N HIS A 110 9.30 -0.56 -5.12
CA HIS A 110 10.52 0.12 -5.58
C HIS A 110 10.30 1.07 -6.76
N VAL A 111 9.23 0.91 -7.53
CA VAL A 111 8.95 1.78 -8.68
C VAL A 111 7.71 2.62 -8.45
N VAL A 112 6.55 1.98 -8.29
CA VAL A 112 5.27 2.70 -8.20
C VAL A 112 5.21 3.59 -6.97
N ARG A 113 5.66 3.08 -5.82
CA ARG A 113 5.67 3.84 -4.55
C ARG A 113 6.51 5.10 -4.60
N GLU A 114 7.60 5.11 -5.38
CA GLU A 114 8.46 6.29 -5.53
C GLU A 114 7.78 7.43 -6.32
N LEU A 115 6.88 7.09 -7.23
CA LEU A 115 6.11 8.06 -8.02
C LEU A 115 4.97 8.71 -7.21
N VAL A 116 4.60 8.11 -6.08
CA VAL A 116 3.49 8.54 -5.23
C VAL A 116 4.02 9.37 -4.07
N THR A 117 3.51 10.58 -3.89
CA THR A 117 3.93 11.46 -2.81
C THR A 117 2.90 11.61 -1.68
N ALA A 118 1.66 11.15 -1.88
CA ALA A 118 0.63 11.17 -0.85
C ALA A 118 0.79 9.99 0.13
N PRO A 119 0.99 10.24 1.43
CA PRO A 119 1.25 9.18 2.42
C PRO A 119 0.15 8.13 2.52
N VAL A 120 -1.13 8.52 2.38
CA VAL A 120 -2.25 7.57 2.42
C VAL A 120 -2.21 6.57 1.25
N LEU A 121 -1.72 6.99 0.09
CA LEU A 121 -1.53 6.10 -1.06
C LEU A 121 -0.33 5.19 -0.87
N LYS A 122 0.76 5.67 -0.25
CA LYS A 122 1.90 4.82 0.13
C LYS A 122 1.48 3.72 1.12
N LEU A 123 0.50 4.01 2.00
CA LEU A 123 -0.10 3.01 2.88
C LEU A 123 -0.88 1.93 2.10
N VAL A 124 -1.69 2.33 1.11
CA VAL A 124 -2.41 1.41 0.22
C VAL A 124 -1.45 0.52 -0.56
N LEU A 125 -0.41 1.11 -1.16
CA LEU A 125 0.60 0.36 -1.92
C LEU A 125 1.38 -0.62 -1.05
N GLY A 126 1.70 -0.23 0.20
CA GLY A 126 2.33 -1.15 1.15
C GLY A 126 1.42 -2.33 1.52
N ARG A 127 0.12 -2.09 1.65
CA ARG A 127 -0.85 -3.17 1.85
C ARG A 127 -1.00 -4.05 0.61
N HIS A 128 -1.03 -3.46 -0.59
CA HIS A 128 -1.11 -4.19 -1.84
C HIS A 128 0.10 -5.14 -2.00
N ALA A 129 1.30 -4.61 -1.81
CA ALA A 129 2.51 -5.43 -1.89
C ALA A 129 2.58 -6.55 -0.83
N HIS A 130 1.86 -6.42 0.29
CA HIS A 130 1.74 -7.47 1.29
C HIS A 130 0.76 -8.59 0.86
N GLU A 131 -0.23 -8.26 0.05
CA GLU A 131 -1.19 -9.25 -0.47
C GLU A 131 -0.61 -10.08 -1.64
N GLU A 132 0.37 -9.55 -2.38
CA GLU A 132 1.12 -10.26 -3.43
C GLU A 132 2.15 -11.22 -2.84
#